data_2bf06ff3c76ab91d373dcfdc80459313
#
_entry.id   2bf06ff3c76ab91d373dcfdc80459313
#
_cell.length_a   1.000
_cell.length_b   1.000
_cell.length_c   1.000
_cell.angle_alpha   90.00
_cell.angle_beta   90.00
_cell.angle_gamma   90.00
#
_symmetry.space_group_name_H-M   'P 1'
#
loop_
_entity.id
_entity.type
_entity.pdbx_description
1 polymer ?
#
loop_
_entity_poly.entity_id
_entity_poly.type
_entity_poly.pdbx_seq_one_letter_code
_entity_poly.pdbx_strand_id
1 'polypeptide(L)'
;MVRGGSILLIVALAAPSLAAAETMSFGDSAALLAKSCGAEITANCRGVNFDANRLKECLYRNQDVLSPQCRTDSLRSIDAIQKRVAARTAVANACAREIVKLCAGSTKETSKSVPCLTTAHGVSRNCIQAMDDAGYR
;
A
#
# COMPACT_ATOMS: atom_id res chain seq x y z
N MET A 1 -3.92 -23.41 60.35
CA MET A 1 -4.03 -22.06 59.78
C MET A 1 -3.34 -22.05 58.41
N VAL A 2 -4.10 -22.21 57.34
CA VAL A 2 -3.58 -22.22 55.97
C VAL A 2 -4.07 -20.93 55.30
N ARG A 3 -3.13 -20.02 54.99
CA ARG A 3 -3.40 -18.77 54.28
C ARG A 3 -3.44 -19.05 52.79
N GLY A 4 -4.62 -19.02 52.19
CA GLY A 4 -4.81 -19.07 50.74
C GLY A 4 -4.44 -17.74 50.10
N GLY A 5 -3.40 -17.72 49.33
CA GLY A 5 -3.03 -16.58 48.48
C GLY A 5 -3.78 -16.65 47.14
N SER A 6 -4.73 -15.74 46.91
CA SER A 6 -5.38 -15.58 45.59
C SER A 6 -4.38 -14.96 44.59
N ILE A 7 -3.99 -15.74 43.64
CA ILE A 7 -3.20 -15.24 42.50
C ILE A 7 -4.19 -14.64 41.49
N LEU A 8 -4.22 -13.31 41.40
CA LEU A 8 -4.94 -12.58 40.35
C LEU A 8 -4.17 -12.71 39.03
N LEU A 9 -4.70 -13.53 38.12
CA LEU A 9 -4.19 -13.68 36.78
C LEU A 9 -4.65 -12.46 35.94
N ILE A 10 -3.77 -11.49 35.74
CA ILE A 10 -4.01 -10.35 34.82
C ILE A 10 -3.79 -10.86 33.41
N VAL A 11 -4.88 -11.15 32.71
CA VAL A 11 -4.84 -11.42 31.24
C VAL A 11 -4.71 -10.08 30.54
N ALA A 12 -3.51 -9.77 30.09
CA ALA A 12 -3.26 -8.63 29.20
C ALA A 12 -3.86 -8.94 27.82
N LEU A 13 -5.01 -8.34 27.51
CA LEU A 13 -5.56 -8.33 26.15
C LEU A 13 -4.64 -7.47 25.26
N ALA A 14 -3.75 -8.12 24.52
CA ALA A 14 -3.03 -7.49 23.43
C ALA A 14 -4.04 -7.13 22.34
N ALA A 15 -4.38 -5.85 22.22
CA ALA A 15 -5.15 -5.35 21.08
C ALA A 15 -4.31 -5.58 19.81
N PRO A 16 -4.88 -6.18 18.74
CA PRO A 16 -4.19 -6.23 17.48
C PRO A 16 -3.99 -4.79 16.98
N SER A 17 -2.75 -4.34 16.94
CA SER A 17 -2.40 -3.13 16.20
C SER A 17 -2.73 -3.42 14.72
N LEU A 18 -3.73 -2.71 14.18
CA LEU A 18 -3.94 -2.64 12.74
C LEU A 18 -2.66 -2.05 12.16
N ALA A 19 -1.77 -2.92 11.69
CA ALA A 19 -0.61 -2.50 10.94
C ALA A 19 -1.15 -1.77 9.71
N ALA A 20 -0.98 -0.44 9.66
CA ALA A 20 -1.24 0.33 8.47
C ALA A 20 -0.48 -0.35 7.32
N ALA A 21 -1.18 -0.69 6.25
CA ALA A 21 -0.55 -1.34 5.12
C ALA A 21 0.53 -0.39 4.58
N GLU A 22 1.79 -0.75 4.73
CA GLU A 22 2.91 0.05 4.26
C GLU A 22 2.84 0.10 2.73
N THR A 23 2.35 1.21 2.20
CA THR A 23 2.29 1.47 0.77
C THR A 23 3.42 2.42 0.38
N MET A 24 4.10 2.10 -0.70
CA MET A 24 5.11 2.99 -1.29
C MET A 24 4.52 3.77 -2.46
N SER A 25 5.00 4.98 -2.71
CA SER A 25 4.67 5.66 -3.96
C SER A 25 5.29 4.92 -5.15
N PHE A 26 4.74 5.11 -6.34
CA PHE A 26 5.35 4.54 -7.56
C PHE A 26 6.77 5.07 -7.77
N GLY A 27 7.00 6.36 -7.44
CA GLY A 27 8.33 6.98 -7.51
C GLY A 27 9.32 6.36 -6.53
N ASP A 28 8.92 6.15 -5.28
CA ASP A 28 9.78 5.53 -4.26
C ASP A 28 10.10 4.08 -4.61
N SER A 29 9.11 3.32 -5.11
CA SER A 29 9.32 1.95 -5.56
C SER A 29 10.29 1.88 -6.74
N ALA A 30 10.16 2.78 -7.71
CA ALA A 30 11.07 2.87 -8.85
C ALA A 30 12.49 3.27 -8.40
N ALA A 31 12.62 4.23 -7.49
CA ALA A 31 13.91 4.65 -6.95
C ALA A 31 14.59 3.53 -6.16
N LEU A 32 13.84 2.78 -5.34
CA LEU A 32 14.34 1.62 -4.62
C LEU A 32 14.85 0.55 -5.58
N LEU A 33 14.06 0.19 -6.59
CA LEU A 33 14.45 -0.79 -7.61
C LEU A 33 15.68 -0.34 -8.42
N ALA A 34 15.74 0.93 -8.81
CA ALA A 34 16.90 1.46 -9.52
C ALA A 34 18.17 1.37 -8.67
N LYS A 35 18.07 1.64 -7.38
CA LYS A 35 19.20 1.60 -6.44
C LYS A 35 19.68 0.17 -6.17
N SER A 36 18.78 -0.75 -5.88
CA SER A 36 19.12 -2.11 -5.41
C SER A 36 19.19 -3.17 -6.52
N CYS A 37 18.53 -2.93 -7.65
CA CYS A 37 18.41 -3.88 -8.76
C CYS A 37 18.90 -3.33 -10.12
N GLY A 38 19.30 -2.05 -10.21
CA GLY A 38 19.53 -1.39 -11.50
C GLY A 38 20.51 -2.12 -12.40
N ALA A 39 21.64 -2.57 -11.86
CA ALA A 39 22.65 -3.32 -12.62
C ALA A 39 22.10 -4.67 -13.11
N GLU A 40 21.38 -5.39 -12.26
CA GLU A 40 20.84 -6.71 -12.55
C GLU A 40 19.66 -6.64 -13.52
N ILE A 41 18.81 -5.62 -13.41
CA ILE A 41 17.76 -5.33 -14.39
C ILE A 41 18.38 -5.08 -15.77
N THR A 42 19.42 -4.25 -15.82
CA THR A 42 20.13 -3.95 -17.07
C THR A 42 20.78 -5.18 -17.68
N ALA A 43 21.33 -6.07 -16.84
CA ALA A 43 21.99 -7.29 -17.31
C ALA A 43 20.99 -8.35 -17.78
N ASN A 44 19.92 -8.59 -17.01
CA ASN A 44 19.07 -9.77 -17.17
C ASN A 44 17.67 -9.46 -17.72
N CYS A 45 17.22 -8.19 -17.65
CA CYS A 45 15.87 -7.77 -18.04
C CYS A 45 15.88 -6.75 -19.19
N ARG A 46 16.80 -6.89 -20.15
CA ARG A 46 16.91 -6.00 -21.30
C ARG A 46 15.61 -5.96 -22.10
N GLY A 47 15.19 -4.75 -22.50
CA GLY A 47 13.98 -4.54 -23.30
C GLY A 47 12.67 -4.68 -22.52
N VAL A 48 12.73 -4.92 -21.22
CA VAL A 48 11.57 -4.79 -20.35
C VAL A 48 11.38 -3.31 -20.05
N ASN A 49 10.49 -2.65 -20.81
CA ASN A 49 10.06 -1.31 -20.48
C ASN A 49 9.47 -1.33 -19.04
N PHE A 50 9.43 -0.18 -18.36
CA PHE A 50 8.94 -0.03 -16.99
C PHE A 50 7.45 -0.41 -16.78
N ASP A 51 6.97 -1.40 -17.54
CA ASP A 51 5.74 -2.12 -17.26
C ASP A 51 5.97 -2.98 -16.02
N ALA A 52 5.24 -2.64 -14.95
CA ALA A 52 5.41 -3.28 -13.65
C ALA A 52 5.21 -4.81 -13.71
N ASN A 53 4.33 -5.30 -14.59
CA ASN A 53 4.07 -6.73 -14.73
C ASN A 53 5.22 -7.45 -15.46
N ARG A 54 5.72 -6.86 -16.53
CA ARG A 54 6.84 -7.43 -17.30
C ARG A 54 8.12 -7.42 -16.48
N LEU A 55 8.38 -6.34 -15.74
CA LEU A 55 9.55 -6.26 -14.86
C LEU A 55 9.46 -7.30 -13.73
N LYS A 56 8.30 -7.41 -13.09
CA LYS A 56 8.03 -8.44 -12.07
C LYS A 56 8.31 -9.84 -12.60
N GLU A 57 7.77 -10.16 -13.77
CA GLU A 57 7.96 -11.48 -14.39
C GLU A 57 9.43 -11.75 -14.74
N CYS A 58 10.13 -10.74 -15.27
CA CYS A 58 11.55 -10.86 -15.57
C CYS A 58 12.39 -11.10 -14.30
N LEU A 59 12.19 -10.33 -13.25
CA LEU A 59 12.90 -10.49 -11.97
C LEU A 59 12.60 -11.85 -11.33
N TYR A 60 11.35 -12.31 -11.41
CA TYR A 60 10.97 -13.62 -10.89
C TYR A 60 11.67 -14.76 -11.65
N ARG A 61 11.72 -14.70 -12.99
CA ARG A 61 12.41 -15.72 -13.81
C ARG A 61 13.92 -15.75 -13.60
N ASN A 62 14.51 -14.63 -13.20
CA ASN A 62 15.96 -14.51 -12.99
C ASN A 62 16.35 -14.51 -11.50
N GLN A 63 15.45 -14.90 -10.59
CA GLN A 63 15.66 -14.78 -9.15
C GLN A 63 16.94 -15.47 -8.63
N ASP A 64 17.41 -16.49 -9.30
CA ASP A 64 18.59 -17.28 -8.90
C ASP A 64 19.90 -16.51 -9.11
N VAL A 65 19.92 -15.56 -10.07
CA VAL A 65 21.09 -14.73 -10.38
C VAL A 65 21.01 -13.33 -9.77
N LEU A 66 19.90 -12.98 -9.12
CA LEU A 66 19.76 -11.71 -8.42
C LEU A 66 20.47 -11.75 -7.06
N SER A 67 21.05 -10.62 -6.66
CA SER A 67 21.57 -10.45 -5.30
C SER A 67 20.46 -10.60 -4.26
N PRO A 68 20.79 -11.01 -3.01
CA PRO A 68 19.81 -11.07 -1.92
C PRO A 68 19.08 -9.75 -1.70
N GLN A 69 19.79 -8.62 -1.83
CA GLN A 69 19.23 -7.29 -1.66
C GLN A 69 18.20 -6.99 -2.77
N CYS A 70 18.55 -7.22 -4.03
CA CYS A 70 17.64 -7.00 -5.15
C CYS A 70 16.38 -7.88 -5.03
N ARG A 71 16.52 -9.15 -4.65
CA ARG A 71 15.35 -10.03 -4.41
C ARG A 71 14.42 -9.48 -3.36
N THR A 72 14.95 -9.07 -2.20
CA THR A 72 14.15 -8.53 -1.10
C THR A 72 13.45 -7.23 -1.50
N ASP A 73 14.18 -6.30 -2.09
CA ASP A 73 13.64 -4.99 -2.45
C ASP A 73 12.66 -5.07 -3.62
N SER A 74 12.86 -5.97 -4.57
CA SER A 74 11.90 -6.18 -5.66
C SER A 74 10.58 -6.74 -5.16
N LEU A 75 10.60 -7.73 -4.26
CA LEU A 75 9.38 -8.26 -3.65
C LEU A 75 8.64 -7.19 -2.84
N ARG A 76 9.37 -6.42 -2.03
CA ARG A 76 8.81 -5.32 -1.23
C ARG A 76 8.17 -4.24 -2.12
N SER A 77 8.86 -3.82 -3.18
CA SER A 77 8.36 -2.80 -4.11
C SER A 77 7.11 -3.27 -4.85
N ILE A 78 7.12 -4.51 -5.33
CA ILE A 78 5.98 -5.09 -6.05
C ILE A 78 4.76 -5.21 -5.14
N ASP A 79 4.92 -5.72 -3.93
CA ASP A 79 3.85 -5.83 -2.94
C ASP A 79 3.26 -4.45 -2.59
N ALA A 80 4.12 -3.46 -2.32
CA ALA A 80 3.68 -2.10 -2.02
C ALA A 80 2.91 -1.45 -3.17
N ILE A 81 3.35 -1.66 -4.43
CA ILE A 81 2.63 -1.17 -5.62
C ILE A 81 1.27 -1.86 -5.74
N GLN A 82 1.19 -3.18 -5.55
CA GLN A 82 -0.07 -3.91 -5.64
C GLN A 82 -1.06 -3.46 -4.57
N LYS A 83 -0.61 -3.25 -3.32
CA LYS A 83 -1.42 -2.71 -2.23
C LYS A 83 -1.95 -1.31 -2.57
N ARG A 84 -1.12 -0.44 -3.14
CA ARG A 84 -1.54 0.90 -3.55
C ARG A 84 -2.56 0.87 -4.70
N VAL A 85 -2.38 0.01 -5.69
CA VAL A 85 -3.36 -0.17 -6.78
C VAL A 85 -4.70 -0.65 -6.23
N ALA A 86 -4.68 -1.64 -5.33
CA ALA A 86 -5.89 -2.13 -4.66
C ALA A 86 -6.57 -1.03 -3.82
N ALA A 87 -5.78 -0.25 -3.06
CA ALA A 87 -6.29 0.88 -2.27
C ALA A 87 -6.96 1.94 -3.15
N ARG A 88 -6.37 2.29 -4.29
CA ARG A 88 -6.98 3.23 -5.25
C ARG A 88 -8.32 2.75 -5.77
N THR A 89 -8.44 1.47 -6.06
CA THR A 89 -9.71 0.86 -6.47
C THR A 89 -10.76 0.90 -5.35
N ALA A 90 -10.33 0.76 -4.10
CA ALA A 90 -11.21 0.76 -2.93
C ALA A 90 -11.75 2.15 -2.55
N VAL A 91 -11.05 3.26 -2.90
CA VAL A 91 -11.46 4.63 -2.53
C VAL A 91 -12.88 4.95 -2.95
N ALA A 92 -13.29 4.60 -4.17
CA ALA A 92 -14.64 4.88 -4.67
C ALA A 92 -15.74 4.25 -3.80
N ASN A 93 -15.48 3.07 -3.24
CA ASN A 93 -16.40 2.38 -2.34
C ASN A 93 -16.34 2.94 -0.93
N ALA A 94 -15.15 3.14 -0.38
CA ALA A 94 -14.93 3.67 0.97
C ALA A 94 -15.51 5.09 1.13
N CYS A 95 -15.42 5.91 0.08
CA CYS A 95 -15.87 7.30 0.06
C CYS A 95 -17.25 7.50 -0.59
N ALA A 96 -18.00 6.44 -0.92
CA ALA A 96 -19.23 6.55 -1.70
C ALA A 96 -20.26 7.51 -1.10
N ARG A 97 -20.41 7.54 0.23
CA ARG A 97 -21.34 8.42 0.94
C ARG A 97 -20.94 9.88 0.87
N GLU A 98 -19.65 10.15 1.06
CA GLU A 98 -19.06 11.47 1.02
C GLU A 98 -19.11 12.05 -0.40
N ILE A 99 -18.83 11.26 -1.41
CA ILE A 99 -18.93 11.69 -2.81
C ILE A 99 -20.35 12.19 -3.10
N VAL A 100 -21.37 11.45 -2.67
CA VAL A 100 -22.78 11.86 -2.89
C VAL A 100 -23.14 13.10 -2.09
N LYS A 101 -22.70 13.19 -0.82
CA LYS A 101 -23.14 14.27 0.08
C LYS A 101 -22.34 15.57 -0.10
N LEU A 102 -21.04 15.47 -0.34
CA LEU A 102 -20.12 16.58 -0.27
C LEU A 102 -19.64 17.04 -1.66
N CYS A 103 -19.70 16.15 -2.66
CA CYS A 103 -19.16 16.37 -3.99
C CYS A 103 -20.26 16.31 -5.05
N ALA A 104 -21.32 17.12 -4.86
CA ALA A 104 -22.47 17.17 -5.76
C ALA A 104 -22.03 17.29 -7.23
N GLY A 105 -22.50 16.38 -8.09
CA GLY A 105 -22.15 16.32 -9.51
C GLY A 105 -20.85 15.58 -9.82
N SER A 106 -20.08 15.15 -8.81
CA SER A 106 -18.93 14.27 -9.02
C SER A 106 -19.39 12.82 -9.19
N THR A 107 -18.78 12.13 -10.13
CA THR A 107 -18.99 10.69 -10.32
C THR A 107 -18.13 9.89 -9.35
N LYS A 108 -18.37 8.58 -9.26
CA LYS A 108 -17.49 7.64 -8.52
C LYS A 108 -16.08 7.55 -9.13
N GLU A 109 -15.84 8.23 -10.22
CA GLU A 109 -14.54 8.32 -10.85
C GLU A 109 -13.57 9.10 -9.96
N THR A 110 -12.49 8.45 -9.51
CA THR A 110 -11.54 9.00 -8.55
C THR A 110 -10.84 10.26 -9.03
N SER A 111 -10.63 10.40 -10.34
CA SER A 111 -10.06 11.61 -10.95
C SER A 111 -10.89 12.87 -10.69
N LYS A 112 -12.21 12.73 -10.53
CA LYS A 112 -13.13 13.86 -10.29
C LYS A 112 -13.50 14.01 -8.82
N SER A 113 -13.66 12.90 -8.09
CA SER A 113 -14.10 12.90 -6.70
C SER A 113 -12.97 13.20 -5.71
N VAL A 114 -11.75 12.73 -5.96
CA VAL A 114 -10.62 12.92 -5.03
C VAL A 114 -10.28 14.40 -4.80
N PRO A 115 -10.17 15.26 -5.81
CA PRO A 115 -9.93 16.70 -5.58
C PRO A 115 -10.98 17.36 -4.68
N CYS A 116 -12.25 16.99 -4.84
CA CYS A 116 -13.32 17.48 -3.96
C CYS A 116 -13.15 16.94 -2.53
N LEU A 117 -12.93 15.65 -2.36
CA LEU A 117 -12.82 15.00 -1.04
C LEU A 117 -11.61 15.52 -0.23
N THR A 118 -10.51 15.87 -0.89
CA THR A 118 -9.31 16.40 -0.21
C THR A 118 -9.53 17.79 0.38
N THR A 119 -10.49 18.55 -0.14
CA THR A 119 -10.83 19.90 0.32
C THR A 119 -12.12 19.98 1.14
N ALA A 120 -12.96 18.94 1.09
CA ALA A 120 -14.25 18.90 1.77
C ALA A 120 -14.10 18.76 3.29
N HIS A 121 -14.98 19.44 4.03
CA HIS A 121 -15.11 19.23 5.47
C HIS A 121 -16.12 18.13 5.79
N GLY A 122 -15.86 17.38 6.88
CA GLY A 122 -16.79 16.33 7.34
C GLY A 122 -16.62 14.98 6.63
N VAL A 123 -15.50 14.78 5.96
CA VAL A 123 -15.12 13.47 5.41
C VAL A 123 -14.85 12.49 6.54
N SER A 124 -15.41 11.29 6.47
CA SER A 124 -15.25 10.27 7.52
C SER A 124 -13.81 9.75 7.61
N ARG A 125 -13.43 9.25 8.80
CA ARG A 125 -12.11 8.65 9.01
C ARG A 125 -11.83 7.48 8.07
N ASN A 126 -12.84 6.68 7.76
CA ASN A 126 -12.70 5.56 6.83
C ASN A 126 -12.36 6.01 5.41
N CYS A 127 -13.02 7.07 4.93
CA CYS A 127 -12.72 7.64 3.62
C CYS A 127 -11.33 8.32 3.60
N ILE A 128 -10.97 9.05 4.67
CA ILE A 128 -9.66 9.66 4.82
C ILE A 128 -8.57 8.57 4.76
N GLN A 129 -8.70 7.52 5.55
CA GLN A 129 -7.74 6.42 5.57
C GLN A 129 -7.60 5.76 4.19
N ALA A 130 -8.72 5.51 3.50
CA ALA A 130 -8.68 4.94 2.15
C ALA A 130 -7.93 5.85 1.15
N MET A 131 -8.07 7.18 1.27
CA MET A 131 -7.34 8.13 0.44
C MET A 131 -5.85 8.17 0.78
N ASP A 132 -5.48 8.07 2.05
CA ASP A 132 -4.09 7.99 2.50
C ASP A 132 -3.42 6.71 2.00
N ASP A 133 -4.06 5.55 2.15
CA ASP A 133 -3.56 4.26 1.65
C ASP A 133 -3.38 4.26 0.12
N ALA A 134 -4.26 4.96 -0.59
CA ALA A 134 -4.18 5.14 -2.04
C ALA A 134 -3.12 6.16 -2.49
N GLY A 135 -2.56 6.93 -1.53
CA GLY A 135 -1.57 7.96 -1.80
C GLY A 135 -2.13 9.22 -2.46
N TYR A 136 -3.36 9.59 -2.08
CA TYR A 136 -4.00 10.83 -2.51
C TYR A 136 -3.85 11.97 -1.50
N ARG A 137 -3.27 11.68 -0.35
CA ARG A 137 -2.98 12.65 0.71
C ARG A 137 -1.58 12.42 1.25
#